data_4f1c6123028b29185311d1b65d05d9ff
#
_entry.id   4f1c6123028b29185311d1b65d05d9ff
#
_cell.length_a   1.000
_cell.length_b   1.000
_cell.length_c   1.000
_cell.angle_alpha   90.00
_cell.angle_beta   90.00
_cell.angle_gamma   90.00
#
_symmetry.space_group_name_H-M   'P 1'
#
loop_
_entity.id
_entity.type
_entity.pdbx_description
1 polymer ?
#
loop_
_entity_poly.entity_id
_entity_poly.type
_entity_poly.pdbx_seq_one_letter_code
_entity_poly.pdbx_strand_id
1 'polypeptide(L)'
;GLEKKPLDKKMFGLFQHRVLNRKIPLVRGFDDMFLAPHSRHTEVPIEDIHNCKELTVLAESDEAGLFLAMADGGRKIFVMGHPEYDRVTLDGEYKRDLGKGMDIQMPKNYYENNDCKNKPLLLWRAHANNLYTNWLNYYVYQSTPFDLIGTPDFSSISMD
;
A
#
# COMPACT_ATOMS: atom_id res chain seq x y z
N GLY A 1 -13.28 2.47 18.11
CA GLY A 1 -12.45 2.42 16.91
C GLY A 1 -12.47 3.74 16.18
N LEU A 2 -11.55 3.95 15.23
CA LEU A 2 -11.52 5.18 14.43
C LEU A 2 -12.64 5.16 13.39
N GLU A 3 -13.30 6.30 13.19
CA GLU A 3 -14.43 6.43 12.28
C GLU A 3 -13.96 6.77 10.86
N LYS A 4 -14.54 6.11 9.85
CA LYS A 4 -14.33 6.46 8.44
C LYS A 4 -15.28 7.58 8.04
N LYS A 5 -14.75 8.59 7.36
CA LYS A 5 -15.52 9.70 6.81
C LYS A 5 -15.56 9.61 5.28
N PRO A 6 -16.68 9.97 4.64
CA PRO A 6 -16.75 10.05 3.18
C PRO A 6 -15.86 11.18 2.67
N LEU A 7 -15.27 10.98 1.51
CA LEU A 7 -14.56 12.00 0.76
C LEU A 7 -15.53 12.68 -0.23
N ASP A 8 -15.40 13.98 -0.43
CA ASP A 8 -16.17 14.72 -1.43
C ASP A 8 -15.92 14.22 -2.85
N LYS A 9 -14.69 13.77 -3.12
CA LYS A 9 -14.26 13.18 -4.38
C LYS A 9 -13.46 11.91 -4.12
N LYS A 10 -13.57 10.95 -5.04
CA LYS A 10 -12.78 9.71 -4.99
C LYS A 10 -11.29 10.08 -4.96
N MET A 11 -10.57 9.59 -3.97
CA MET A 11 -9.10 9.63 -3.96
C MET A 11 -8.60 8.58 -4.95
N PHE A 12 -8.08 9.05 -6.10
CA PHE A 12 -7.86 8.19 -7.24
C PHE A 12 -6.57 8.54 -7.99
N GLY A 13 -5.59 7.65 -7.99
CA GLY A 13 -4.31 7.88 -8.65
C GLY A 13 -3.10 7.46 -7.83
N LEU A 14 -1.93 8.01 -8.19
CA LEU A 14 -0.66 7.84 -7.48
C LEU A 14 -0.39 9.06 -6.61
N PHE A 15 -0.16 8.82 -5.34
CA PHE A 15 0.13 9.85 -4.35
C PHE A 15 1.50 9.64 -3.75
N GLN A 16 2.18 10.75 -3.47
CA GLN A 16 3.49 10.73 -2.83
C GLN A 16 3.34 10.61 -1.33
N HIS A 17 4.10 9.70 -0.73
CA HIS A 17 4.13 9.43 0.70
C HIS A 17 5.52 9.63 1.25
N ARG A 18 5.62 10.05 2.52
CA ARG A 18 6.89 10.12 3.26
C ARG A 18 6.96 9.02 4.31
N VAL A 19 8.15 8.48 4.54
CA VAL A 19 8.44 7.54 5.62
C VAL A 19 8.76 8.33 6.89
N LEU A 20 8.01 8.07 7.97
CA LEU A 20 8.15 8.79 9.24
C LEU A 20 9.13 8.11 10.21
N ASN A 21 9.21 6.79 10.19
CA ASN A 21 10.05 6.04 11.12
C ASN A 21 10.84 4.92 10.42
N ARG A 22 12.05 5.25 9.99
CA ARG A 22 12.95 4.33 9.28
C ARG A 22 13.55 3.21 10.14
N LYS A 23 13.42 3.30 11.48
CA LYS A 23 13.95 2.27 12.39
C LYS A 23 13.10 1.01 12.42
N ILE A 24 11.87 1.10 11.93
CA ILE A 24 10.94 -0.04 11.90
C ILE A 24 11.26 -0.94 10.70
N PRO A 25 11.46 -2.26 10.91
CA PRO A 25 11.81 -3.20 9.85
C PRO A 25 10.82 -3.23 8.67
N LEU A 26 9.53 -2.93 8.91
CA LEU A 26 8.49 -2.95 7.88
C LEU A 26 8.77 -1.99 6.72
N VAL A 27 9.44 -0.86 6.97
CA VAL A 27 9.82 0.14 5.96
C VAL A 27 11.31 0.07 5.56
N ARG A 28 12.00 -1.04 5.88
CA ARG A 28 13.40 -1.23 5.50
C ARG A 28 13.55 -1.22 3.98
N GLY A 29 14.53 -0.46 3.47
CA GLY A 29 14.77 -0.32 2.03
C GLY A 29 13.82 0.64 1.31
N PHE A 30 12.94 1.33 2.04
CA PHE A 30 12.16 2.41 1.45
C PHE A 30 13.02 3.66 1.28
N ASP A 31 12.74 4.41 0.23
CA ASP A 31 13.23 5.79 0.08
C ASP A 31 12.52 6.72 1.07
N ASP A 32 13.02 7.96 1.27
CA ASP A 32 12.36 8.93 2.13
C ASP A 32 10.96 9.28 1.64
N MET A 33 10.80 9.30 0.32
CA MET A 33 9.55 9.55 -0.38
C MET A 33 9.32 8.47 -1.43
N PHE A 34 8.06 8.03 -1.57
CA PHE A 34 7.67 7.03 -2.56
C PHE A 34 6.25 7.26 -3.06
N LEU A 35 5.91 6.68 -4.20
CA LEU A 35 4.56 6.72 -4.76
C LEU A 35 3.80 5.44 -4.43
N ALA A 36 2.51 5.59 -4.14
CA ALA A 36 1.59 4.46 -3.98
C ALA A 36 0.21 4.78 -4.58
N PRO A 37 -0.47 3.75 -5.16
CA PRO A 37 -1.81 3.92 -5.69
C PRO A 37 -2.86 3.97 -4.60
N HIS A 38 -3.86 4.83 -4.81
CA HIS A 38 -5.08 4.90 -4.02
C HIS A 38 -6.31 4.87 -4.93
N SER A 39 -7.37 4.21 -4.45
CA SER A 39 -8.69 4.18 -5.07
C SER A 39 -9.74 4.01 -3.99
N ARG A 40 -10.23 5.11 -3.40
CA ARG A 40 -11.16 5.04 -2.26
C ARG A 40 -12.10 6.23 -2.20
N HIS A 41 -13.27 6.02 -1.61
CA HIS A 41 -14.31 7.02 -1.39
C HIS A 41 -14.42 7.47 0.08
N THR A 42 -13.61 6.88 0.97
CA THR A 42 -13.62 7.18 2.39
C THR A 42 -12.21 7.28 2.93
N GLU A 43 -12.04 7.97 4.04
CA GLU A 43 -10.79 8.03 4.80
C GLU A 43 -11.05 7.99 6.30
N VAL A 44 -9.99 7.70 7.06
CA VAL A 44 -9.89 8.04 8.47
C VAL A 44 -9.06 9.30 8.55
N PRO A 45 -9.55 10.40 9.17
CA PRO A 45 -8.78 11.63 9.28
C PRO A 45 -7.43 11.39 9.91
N ILE A 46 -6.39 12.01 9.35
CA ILE A 46 -5.01 11.78 9.81
C ILE A 46 -4.79 12.23 11.25
N GLU A 47 -5.49 13.27 11.70
CA GLU A 47 -5.45 13.76 13.08
C GLU A 47 -6.00 12.72 14.06
N ASP A 48 -7.07 12.02 13.70
CA ASP A 48 -7.66 10.96 14.53
C ASP A 48 -6.68 9.78 14.65
N ILE A 49 -5.95 9.50 13.59
CA ILE A 49 -4.91 8.45 13.55
C ILE A 49 -3.73 8.83 14.44
N HIS A 50 -3.22 10.05 14.33
CA HIS A 50 -2.12 10.54 15.18
C HIS A 50 -2.48 10.64 16.67
N ASN A 51 -3.75 10.87 16.97
CA ASN A 51 -4.25 10.88 18.36
C ASN A 51 -4.47 9.48 18.94
N CYS A 52 -4.46 8.43 18.12
CA CYS A 52 -4.62 7.04 18.56
C CYS A 52 -3.29 6.46 19.06
N LYS A 53 -3.14 6.38 20.38
CA LYS A 53 -1.89 5.93 21.04
C LYS A 53 -1.48 4.48 20.73
N GLU A 54 -2.44 3.66 20.32
CA GLU A 54 -2.22 2.26 19.96
C GLU A 54 -1.59 2.10 18.55
N LEU A 55 -1.62 3.17 17.73
CA LEU A 55 -1.07 3.15 16.39
C LEU A 55 0.33 3.78 16.32
N THR A 56 1.20 3.14 15.58
CA THR A 56 2.47 3.72 15.14
C THR A 56 2.36 4.00 13.65
N VAL A 57 2.33 5.28 13.27
CA VAL A 57 2.30 5.70 11.86
C VAL A 57 3.69 5.56 11.26
N LEU A 58 3.81 4.88 10.13
CA LEU A 58 5.09 4.60 9.46
C LEU A 58 5.26 5.37 8.17
N ALA A 59 4.18 5.61 7.44
CA ALA A 59 4.20 6.41 6.22
C ALA A 59 2.86 7.10 5.98
N GLU A 60 2.91 8.34 5.51
CA GLU A 60 1.74 9.17 5.23
C GLU A 60 1.97 10.10 4.04
N SER A 61 0.92 10.71 3.55
CA SER A 61 0.88 11.67 2.46
C SER A 61 0.15 12.93 2.90
N ASP A 62 0.62 14.10 2.48
CA ASP A 62 -0.08 15.37 2.71
C ASP A 62 -1.43 15.42 1.97
N GLU A 63 -1.54 14.69 0.84
CA GLU A 63 -2.75 14.64 0.03
C GLU A 63 -3.63 13.42 0.34
N ALA A 64 -3.01 12.26 0.57
CA ALA A 64 -3.72 10.99 0.70
C ALA A 64 -3.76 10.47 2.15
N GLY A 65 -3.32 11.24 3.13
CA GLY A 65 -3.34 10.85 4.53
C GLY A 65 -2.53 9.59 4.82
N LEU A 66 -3.02 8.71 5.68
CA LEU A 66 -2.32 7.49 6.07
C LEU A 66 -2.07 6.56 4.87
N PHE A 67 -0.84 6.08 4.75
CA PHE A 67 -0.51 4.92 3.91
C PHE A 67 -0.28 3.68 4.75
N LEU A 68 0.56 3.76 5.78
CA LEU A 68 1.01 2.61 6.55
C LEU A 68 1.08 2.92 8.04
N ALA A 69 0.40 2.10 8.84
CA ALA A 69 0.52 2.10 10.29
C ALA A 69 0.58 0.67 10.83
N MET A 70 1.03 0.54 12.06
CA MET A 70 1.02 -0.74 12.75
C MET A 70 0.58 -0.58 14.22
N ALA A 71 0.13 -1.69 14.82
CA ALA A 71 -0.20 -1.81 16.24
C ALA A 71 0.27 -3.17 16.79
N ASP A 72 0.22 -3.31 18.11
CA ASP A 72 0.54 -4.55 18.83
C ASP A 72 1.92 -5.15 18.43
N GLY A 73 2.95 -4.28 18.32
CA GLY A 73 4.29 -4.72 17.96
C GLY A 73 4.41 -5.28 16.54
N GLY A 74 3.51 -4.91 15.62
CA GLY A 74 3.49 -5.40 14.25
C GLY A 74 2.55 -6.60 14.00
N ARG A 75 1.80 -7.03 15.00
CA ARG A 75 0.76 -8.06 14.82
C ARG A 75 -0.44 -7.57 14.02
N LYS A 76 -0.65 -6.25 13.99
CA LYS A 76 -1.67 -5.58 13.18
C LYS A 76 -0.98 -4.57 12.28
N ILE A 77 -1.17 -4.71 10.98
CA ILE A 77 -0.60 -3.82 9.96
C ILE A 77 -1.76 -3.29 9.13
N PHE A 78 -1.80 -1.97 8.96
CA PHE A 78 -2.84 -1.26 8.23
C PHE A 78 -2.20 -0.58 7.02
N VAL A 79 -2.64 -0.97 5.83
CA VAL A 79 -2.22 -0.37 4.56
C VAL A 79 -3.44 0.27 3.90
N MET A 80 -3.41 1.58 3.71
CA MET A 80 -4.56 2.35 3.21
C MET A 80 -4.50 2.64 1.71
N GLY A 81 -3.37 2.36 1.07
CA GLY A 81 -3.21 2.35 -0.38
C GLY A 81 -3.30 0.93 -0.95
N HIS A 82 -3.04 0.81 -2.24
CA HIS A 82 -3.10 -0.46 -2.98
C HIS A 82 -1.74 -0.84 -3.58
N PRO A 83 -0.72 -1.17 -2.76
CA PRO A 83 0.59 -1.57 -3.28
C PRO A 83 0.54 -2.82 -4.18
N GLU A 84 -0.49 -3.67 -4.00
CA GLU A 84 -0.74 -4.88 -4.78
C GLU A 84 -1.21 -4.64 -6.22
N TYR A 85 -1.65 -3.43 -6.56
CA TYR A 85 -2.22 -3.13 -7.88
C TYR A 85 -1.22 -3.36 -9.00
N ASP A 86 -1.72 -3.95 -10.09
CA ASP A 86 -1.00 -4.02 -11.34
C ASP A 86 -1.05 -2.70 -12.11
N ARG A 87 -0.14 -2.56 -13.09
CA ARG A 87 -0.03 -1.36 -13.92
C ARG A 87 -1.35 -0.86 -14.48
N VAL A 88 -2.25 -1.76 -14.87
CA VAL A 88 -3.49 -1.42 -15.58
C VAL A 88 -4.73 -1.39 -14.68
N THR A 89 -4.60 -1.63 -13.37
CA THR A 89 -5.75 -1.73 -12.47
C THR A 89 -6.53 -0.42 -12.39
N LEU A 90 -5.87 0.71 -12.15
CA LEU A 90 -6.54 2.02 -12.10
C LEU A 90 -7.11 2.44 -13.47
N ASP A 91 -6.47 2.07 -14.58
CA ASP A 91 -6.98 2.29 -15.93
C ASP A 91 -8.29 1.53 -16.16
N GLY A 92 -8.34 0.26 -15.73
CA GLY A 92 -9.54 -0.56 -15.78
C GLY A 92 -10.69 0.01 -14.94
N GLU A 93 -10.38 0.47 -13.72
CA GLU A 93 -11.38 1.14 -12.86
C GLU A 93 -11.89 2.44 -13.51
N TYR A 94 -11.00 3.27 -14.04
CA TYR A 94 -11.36 4.53 -14.70
C TYR A 94 -12.29 4.30 -15.90
N LYS A 95 -11.91 3.40 -16.80
CA LYS A 95 -12.72 3.06 -17.99
C LYS A 95 -14.07 2.45 -17.63
N ARG A 96 -14.09 1.57 -16.61
CA ARG A 96 -15.33 0.98 -16.09
C ARG A 96 -16.29 2.05 -15.57
N ASP A 97 -15.78 2.99 -14.77
CA ASP A 97 -16.59 4.00 -14.11
C ASP A 97 -17.08 5.06 -15.12
N LEU A 98 -16.25 5.44 -16.11
CA LEU A 98 -16.69 6.23 -17.27
C LEU A 98 -17.78 5.53 -18.08
N GLY A 99 -17.62 4.23 -18.34
CA GLY A 99 -18.61 3.44 -19.08
C GLY A 99 -19.97 3.33 -18.37
N LYS A 100 -20.00 3.52 -17.05
CA LYS A 100 -21.22 3.61 -16.25
C LYS A 100 -21.82 5.00 -16.18
N GLY A 101 -21.22 6.00 -16.86
CA GLY A 101 -21.66 7.39 -16.82
C GLY A 101 -21.40 8.09 -15.48
N MET A 102 -20.45 7.59 -14.68
CA MET A 102 -20.07 8.22 -13.41
C MET A 102 -19.22 9.47 -13.68
N ASP A 103 -19.40 10.51 -12.87
CA ASP A 103 -18.52 11.68 -12.83
C ASP A 103 -17.21 11.31 -12.11
N ILE A 104 -16.31 10.64 -12.81
CA ILE A 104 -15.04 10.19 -12.31
C ILE A 104 -13.89 11.01 -12.88
N GLN A 105 -13.01 11.50 -12.02
CA GLN A 105 -11.78 12.16 -12.45
C GLN A 105 -10.75 11.14 -12.93
N MET A 106 -9.92 11.54 -13.90
CA MET A 106 -8.77 10.75 -14.33
C MET A 106 -7.83 10.49 -13.13
N PRO A 107 -7.28 9.26 -12.97
CA PRO A 107 -6.36 8.97 -11.89
C PRO A 107 -5.11 9.85 -11.95
N LYS A 108 -4.85 10.57 -10.84
CA LYS A 108 -3.78 11.56 -10.71
C LYS A 108 -2.41 10.90 -10.84
N ASN A 109 -1.46 11.54 -11.55
CA ASN A 109 -0.06 11.11 -11.69
C ASN A 109 0.13 9.69 -12.24
N TYR A 110 -0.86 9.13 -12.90
CA TYR A 110 -0.88 7.73 -13.29
C TYR A 110 -0.54 7.51 -14.76
N TYR A 111 -0.99 8.39 -15.64
CA TYR A 111 -0.64 8.31 -17.06
C TYR A 111 0.57 9.17 -17.37
N GLU A 112 1.36 8.75 -18.36
CA GLU A 112 2.45 9.55 -18.89
C GLU A 112 1.91 10.90 -19.39
N ASN A 113 2.56 12.00 -19.00
CA ASN A 113 2.15 13.37 -19.26
C ASN A 113 0.72 13.74 -18.77
N ASN A 114 0.18 12.99 -17.82
CA ASN A 114 -1.21 13.15 -17.34
C ASN A 114 -2.27 13.12 -18.46
N ASP A 115 -2.07 12.30 -19.47
CA ASP A 115 -3.02 12.09 -20.58
C ASP A 115 -3.44 10.62 -20.63
N CYS A 116 -4.75 10.35 -20.47
CA CYS A 116 -5.31 8.99 -20.46
C CYS A 116 -5.18 8.25 -21.80
N LYS A 117 -4.74 8.91 -22.86
CA LYS A 117 -4.36 8.26 -24.13
C LYS A 117 -2.98 7.64 -24.09
N ASN A 118 -2.16 8.05 -23.14
CA ASN A 118 -0.81 7.56 -22.97
C ASN A 118 -0.76 6.33 -22.04
N LYS A 119 0.43 5.74 -21.94
CA LYS A 119 0.67 4.54 -21.17
C LYS A 119 0.55 4.80 -19.67
N PRO A 120 -0.10 3.91 -18.89
CA PRO A 120 -0.02 3.92 -17.44
C PRO A 120 1.40 3.74 -16.93
N LEU A 121 1.79 4.53 -15.93
CA LEU A 121 3.08 4.44 -15.25
C LEU A 121 3.01 3.39 -14.13
N LEU A 122 4.10 2.67 -13.89
CA LEU A 122 4.26 1.74 -12.77
C LEU A 122 5.41 2.23 -11.89
N LEU A 123 5.10 3.03 -10.88
CA LEU A 123 6.09 3.76 -10.07
C LEU A 123 6.12 3.32 -8.60
N TRP A 124 5.41 2.24 -8.23
CA TRP A 124 5.28 1.79 -6.83
C TRP A 124 5.78 0.36 -6.59
N ARG A 125 6.08 -0.41 -7.63
CA ARG A 125 6.39 -1.86 -7.52
C ARG A 125 7.56 -2.18 -6.60
N ALA A 126 8.63 -1.40 -6.64
CA ALA A 126 9.80 -1.63 -5.80
C ALA A 126 9.45 -1.51 -4.31
N HIS A 127 8.73 -0.45 -3.92
CA HIS A 127 8.29 -0.23 -2.55
C HIS A 127 7.24 -1.25 -2.12
N ALA A 128 6.33 -1.64 -3.00
CA ALA A 128 5.38 -2.72 -2.75
C ALA A 128 6.09 -4.05 -2.44
N ASN A 129 7.06 -4.44 -3.26
CA ASN A 129 7.86 -5.64 -3.04
C ASN A 129 8.60 -5.58 -1.70
N ASN A 130 9.23 -4.44 -1.37
CA ASN A 130 9.88 -4.24 -0.09
C ASN A 130 8.92 -4.38 1.08
N LEU A 131 7.71 -3.79 1.00
CA LEU A 131 6.70 -3.90 2.04
C LEU A 131 6.33 -5.36 2.33
N TYR A 132 5.97 -6.11 1.29
CA TYR A 132 5.56 -7.52 1.45
C TYR A 132 6.71 -8.41 1.88
N THR A 133 7.91 -8.21 1.34
CA THR A 133 9.11 -8.95 1.76
C THR A 133 9.46 -8.68 3.22
N ASN A 134 9.41 -7.42 3.65
CA ASN A 134 9.68 -7.04 5.04
C ASN A 134 8.61 -7.63 5.98
N TRP A 135 7.33 -7.55 5.60
CA TRP A 135 6.25 -8.14 6.37
C TRP A 135 6.45 -9.65 6.56
N LEU A 136 6.68 -10.38 5.48
CA LEU A 136 6.92 -11.83 5.54
C LEU A 136 8.13 -12.15 6.40
N ASN A 137 9.28 -11.51 6.17
CA ASN A 137 10.53 -11.85 6.83
C ASN A 137 10.58 -11.46 8.30
N TYR A 138 10.04 -10.29 8.67
CA TYR A 138 10.20 -9.75 10.02
C TYR A 138 8.99 -9.94 10.93
N TYR A 139 7.80 -10.18 10.36
CA TYR A 139 6.56 -10.27 11.16
C TYR A 139 5.87 -11.62 11.03
N VAL A 140 5.91 -12.27 9.87
CA VAL A 140 5.29 -13.58 9.67
C VAL A 140 6.25 -14.70 10.07
N TYR A 141 7.40 -14.83 9.41
CA TYR A 141 8.32 -15.93 9.66
C TYR A 141 8.94 -15.90 11.06
N GLN A 142 9.21 -14.71 11.62
CA GLN A 142 9.78 -14.58 12.95
C GLN A 142 8.79 -14.90 14.08
N SER A 143 7.48 -14.82 13.82
CA SER A 143 6.44 -15.03 14.82
C SER A 143 5.67 -16.36 14.66
N THR A 144 5.89 -17.06 13.54
CA THR A 144 5.21 -18.33 13.26
C THR A 144 6.10 -19.49 13.72
N PRO A 145 5.64 -20.33 14.66
CA PRO A 145 6.37 -21.53 15.05
C PRO A 145 6.55 -22.45 13.84
N PHE A 146 7.79 -22.84 13.57
CA PHE A 146 8.12 -23.73 12.48
C PHE A 146 8.91 -24.93 13.03
N ASP A 147 8.38 -26.14 12.87
CA ASP A 147 9.05 -27.38 13.25
C ASP A 147 9.82 -27.94 12.06
N LEU A 148 11.17 -27.88 12.17
CA LEU A 148 12.07 -28.42 11.14
C LEU A 148 12.08 -29.95 11.09
N ILE A 149 11.65 -30.63 12.16
CA ILE A 149 11.72 -32.11 12.26
C ILE A 149 10.69 -32.79 11.35
N GLY A 150 9.58 -32.08 11.03
CA GLY A 150 8.51 -32.57 10.15
C GLY A 150 8.62 -32.14 8.69
N THR A 151 9.67 -31.45 8.28
CA THR A 151 9.79 -31.00 6.87
C THR A 151 10.13 -32.17 5.95
N PRO A 152 9.42 -32.29 4.80
CA PRO A 152 9.83 -33.25 3.77
C PRO A 152 11.26 -32.97 3.31
N ASP A 153 12.06 -34.01 3.16
CA ASP A 153 13.38 -33.92 2.57
C ASP A 153 13.26 -33.65 1.07
N PHE A 154 13.55 -32.43 0.66
CA PHE A 154 13.54 -32.00 -0.76
C PHE A 154 14.87 -32.28 -1.47
N SER A 155 15.86 -32.90 -0.82
CA SER A 155 17.18 -33.20 -1.43
C SER A 155 17.09 -34.15 -2.64
N SER A 156 15.97 -34.85 -2.80
CA SER A 156 15.71 -35.80 -3.88
C SER A 156 14.98 -35.22 -5.10
N ILE A 157 14.61 -33.94 -5.08
CA ILE A 157 13.98 -33.30 -6.23
C ILE A 157 15.08 -32.96 -7.23
N SER A 158 15.25 -33.81 -8.27
CA SER A 158 16.06 -33.45 -9.44
C SER A 158 15.38 -32.30 -10.19
N MET A 159 16.09 -31.23 -10.40
CA MET A 159 15.68 -30.18 -11.34
C MET A 159 16.03 -30.67 -12.76
N ASP A 160 15.11 -31.41 -13.39
CA ASP A 160 15.12 -31.71 -14.79
C ASP A 160 14.55 -30.54 -15.60
#